data_eab1bf680fe90836b9940d760f7eda10
#
_entry.id   eab1bf680fe90836b9940d760f7eda10
#
_cell.length_a   1.000
_cell.length_b   1.000
_cell.length_c   1.000
_cell.angle_alpha   90.00
_cell.angle_beta   90.00
_cell.angle_gamma   90.00
#
_symmetry.space_group_name_H-M   'P 1'
#
loop_
_entity.id
_entity.type
_entity.pdbx_description
1 polymer ?
#
loop_
_entity_poly.entity_id
_entity_poly.type
_entity_poly.pdbx_seq_one_letter_code
_entity_poly.pdbx_strand_id
1 'polypeptide(L)'
;PSDTHLDSMVGQALFGDGAAAMIIGSDPLPEVERPLFELVSAAQTLLPDSEGAIDGHLREVGLTFHLLKDVPGLISKNIEKSLIEAFQPLGISDWNSIFWI
;
A
#
# COMPACT_ATOMS: atom_id res chain seq x y z
N PRO A 1 -12.46 -27.71 -8.12
CA PRO A 1 -11.52 -26.77 -7.54
C PRO A 1 -12.09 -26.18 -6.26
N SER A 2 -11.33 -26.21 -5.18
CA SER A 2 -11.73 -25.57 -3.93
C SER A 2 -11.67 -24.04 -4.08
N ASP A 3 -12.42 -23.31 -3.25
CA ASP A 3 -12.39 -21.84 -3.23
C ASP A 3 -10.98 -21.30 -3.03
N THR A 4 -10.13 -22.03 -2.31
CA THR A 4 -8.71 -21.73 -2.09
C THR A 4 -7.90 -21.64 -3.40
N HIS A 5 -8.21 -22.52 -4.37
CA HIS A 5 -7.56 -22.46 -5.69
C HIS A 5 -8.01 -21.26 -6.52
N LEU A 6 -9.27 -20.86 -6.38
CA LEU A 6 -9.80 -19.68 -7.07
C LEU A 6 -9.12 -18.40 -6.56
N ASP A 7 -9.00 -18.23 -5.24
CA ASP A 7 -8.33 -17.09 -4.64
C ASP A 7 -6.85 -17.01 -5.07
N SER A 8 -6.15 -18.14 -5.10
CA SER A 8 -4.78 -18.21 -5.59
C SER A 8 -4.67 -17.84 -7.08
N MET A 9 -5.60 -18.26 -7.89
CA MET A 9 -5.67 -17.90 -9.32
C MET A 9 -5.94 -16.40 -9.51
N VAL A 10 -6.82 -15.82 -8.72
CA VAL A 10 -7.08 -14.37 -8.72
C VAL A 10 -5.82 -13.62 -8.31
N GLY A 11 -5.14 -14.05 -7.26
CA GLY A 11 -3.87 -13.47 -6.82
C GLY A 11 -2.80 -13.52 -7.92
N GLN A 12 -2.64 -14.66 -8.59
CA GLN A 12 -1.70 -14.81 -9.71
C GLN A 12 -2.04 -13.91 -10.91
N ALA A 13 -3.32 -13.66 -11.13
CA ALA A 13 -3.77 -12.79 -12.23
C ALA A 13 -3.57 -11.29 -11.93
N LEU A 14 -3.68 -10.88 -10.67
CA LEU A 14 -3.61 -9.49 -10.26
C LEU A 14 -2.20 -9.04 -9.90
N PHE A 15 -1.37 -9.91 -9.38
CA PHE A 15 -0.03 -9.59 -8.89
C PHE A 15 1.03 -10.19 -9.79
N GLY A 16 2.14 -9.49 -9.92
CA GLY A 16 3.32 -9.94 -10.64
C GLY A 16 4.57 -9.78 -9.77
N ASP A 17 5.67 -10.23 -10.28
CA ASP A 17 6.97 -10.02 -9.66
C ASP A 17 7.47 -8.61 -9.96
N GLY A 18 8.15 -8.03 -9.00
CA GLY A 18 8.78 -6.73 -9.18
C GLY A 18 9.91 -6.55 -8.20
N ALA A 19 10.86 -5.73 -8.58
CA ALA A 19 11.95 -5.32 -7.70
C ALA A 19 12.27 -3.85 -7.95
N ALA A 20 12.56 -3.15 -6.88
CA ALA A 20 12.98 -1.76 -6.94
C ALA A 20 14.07 -1.51 -5.89
N ALA A 21 14.94 -0.59 -6.17
CA ALA A 21 15.97 -0.16 -5.24
C ALA A 21 16.10 1.36 -5.29
N MET A 22 16.33 1.96 -4.15
CA MET A 22 16.58 3.39 -4.04
C MET A 22 17.64 3.65 -2.98
N ILE A 23 18.36 4.73 -3.15
CA ILE A 23 19.30 5.21 -2.16
C ILE A 23 18.64 6.33 -1.38
N ILE A 24 18.56 6.17 -0.06
CA ILE A 24 18.00 7.15 0.86
C ILE A 24 19.14 7.73 1.67
N GLY A 25 19.21 9.04 1.76
CA GLY A 25 20.21 9.76 2.56
C GLY A 25 19.58 10.89 3.34
N SER A 26 20.35 11.52 4.20
CA SER A 26 20.00 12.74 4.91
C SER A 26 20.94 13.87 4.54
N ASP A 27 20.49 15.10 4.72
CA ASP A 27 21.28 16.31 4.56
C ASP A 27 22.09 16.33 3.24
N PRO A 28 21.42 16.34 2.09
CA PRO A 28 22.10 16.25 0.80
C PRO A 28 23.06 17.43 0.60
N LEU A 29 24.23 17.14 0.04
CA LEU A 29 25.19 18.16 -0.36
C LEU A 29 24.81 18.73 -1.74
N PRO A 30 24.28 19.96 -1.82
CA PRO A 30 23.73 20.51 -3.08
C PRO A 30 24.74 20.58 -4.22
N GLU A 31 26.02 20.60 -3.89
CA GLU A 31 27.11 20.71 -4.86
C GLU A 31 27.36 19.43 -5.64
N VAL A 32 27.07 18.28 -5.03
CA VAL A 32 27.35 16.95 -5.60
C VAL A 32 26.15 16.01 -5.63
N GLU A 33 25.12 16.31 -4.83
CA GLU A 33 23.93 15.47 -4.70
C GLU A 33 22.70 16.22 -5.24
N ARG A 34 21.87 15.50 -5.98
CA ARG A 34 20.61 16.02 -6.53
C ARG A 34 19.48 15.08 -6.15
N PRO A 35 18.90 15.26 -4.95
CA PRO A 35 17.77 14.43 -4.55
C PRO A 35 16.60 14.64 -5.50
N LEU A 36 15.94 13.54 -5.84
CA LEU A 36 14.75 13.56 -6.69
C LEU A 36 13.49 13.88 -5.88
N PHE A 37 13.44 13.41 -4.64
CA PHE A 37 12.31 13.57 -3.73
C PHE A 37 12.81 13.81 -2.31
N GLU A 38 12.02 14.53 -1.55
CA GLU A 38 12.15 14.64 -0.10
C GLU A 38 11.08 13.76 0.55
N LEU A 39 11.48 12.88 1.47
CA LEU A 39 10.56 12.04 2.24
C LEU A 39 10.06 12.84 3.44
N VAL A 40 8.88 13.42 3.33
CA VAL A 40 8.33 14.34 4.33
C VAL A 40 7.66 13.59 5.47
N SER A 41 6.84 12.60 5.15
CA SER A 41 6.07 11.88 6.15
C SER A 41 5.63 10.52 5.62
N ALA A 42 5.31 9.62 6.55
CA ALA A 42 4.69 8.34 6.25
C ALA A 42 3.57 8.11 7.26
N ALA A 43 2.49 7.48 6.80
CA ALA A 43 1.37 7.13 7.65
C ALA A 43 0.87 5.72 7.30
N GLN A 44 0.31 5.06 8.30
CA GLN A 44 -0.28 3.75 8.15
C GLN A 44 -1.55 3.68 9.00
N THR A 45 -2.61 3.14 8.42
CA THR A 45 -3.89 2.96 9.11
C THR A 45 -4.30 1.50 9.05
N LEU A 46 -4.61 0.93 10.20
CA LEU A 46 -5.21 -0.39 10.31
C LEU A 46 -6.73 -0.24 10.40
N LEU A 47 -7.44 -0.81 9.45
CA LEU A 47 -8.90 -0.76 9.45
C LEU A 47 -9.49 -1.68 10.52
N PRO A 48 -10.50 -1.25 11.27
CA PRO A 48 -11.21 -2.11 12.19
C PRO A 48 -11.83 -3.31 11.47
N ASP A 49 -11.85 -4.47 12.14
CA ASP A 49 -12.51 -5.69 11.66
C ASP A 49 -12.06 -6.14 10.26
N SER A 50 -10.82 -5.85 9.90
CA SER A 50 -10.24 -6.19 8.60
C SER A 50 -9.33 -7.41 8.63
N GLU A 51 -9.25 -8.11 9.73
CA GLU A 51 -8.47 -9.34 9.86
C GLU A 51 -8.94 -10.37 8.83
N GLY A 52 -7.99 -10.97 8.13
CA GLY A 52 -8.29 -11.95 7.09
C GLY A 52 -8.82 -11.38 5.78
N ALA A 53 -8.93 -10.05 5.64
CA ALA A 53 -9.37 -9.43 4.38
C ALA A 53 -8.41 -9.75 3.23
N ILE A 54 -7.12 -9.68 3.50
CA ILE A 54 -6.04 -10.16 2.63
C ILE A 54 -5.10 -10.99 3.50
N ASP A 55 -4.88 -12.22 3.10
CA ASP A 55 -4.07 -13.16 3.85
C ASP A 55 -3.16 -13.94 2.92
N GLY A 56 -1.90 -14.10 3.31
CA GLY A 56 -0.90 -14.80 2.53
C GLY A 56 -0.07 -15.73 3.40
N HIS A 57 0.16 -16.94 2.92
CA HIS A 57 0.98 -17.94 3.60
C HIS A 57 1.99 -18.53 2.64
N LEU A 58 3.24 -18.63 3.08
CA LEU A 58 4.26 -19.39 2.38
C LEU A 58 4.18 -20.87 2.80
N ARG A 59 3.89 -21.74 1.84
CA ARG A 59 3.74 -23.17 2.04
C ARG A 59 4.65 -23.95 1.11
N GLU A 60 4.70 -25.26 1.23
CA GLU A 60 5.50 -26.12 0.34
C GLU A 60 5.14 -25.97 -1.14
N VAL A 61 3.87 -25.72 -1.42
CA VAL A 61 3.37 -25.50 -2.79
C VAL A 61 3.63 -24.06 -3.31
N GLY A 62 4.26 -23.22 -2.50
CA GLY A 62 4.50 -21.82 -2.80
C GLY A 62 3.63 -20.87 -1.99
N LEU A 63 3.51 -19.64 -2.44
CA LEU A 63 2.69 -18.62 -1.80
C LEU A 63 1.20 -18.89 -2.06
N THR A 64 0.46 -19.14 -0.99
CA THR A 64 -0.99 -19.22 -1.02
C THR A 64 -1.58 -17.88 -0.63
N PHE A 65 -2.71 -17.52 -1.25
CA PHE A 65 -3.29 -16.20 -1.12
C PHE A 65 -4.80 -16.30 -0.90
N HIS A 66 -5.31 -15.51 0.02
CA HIS A 66 -6.74 -15.36 0.28
C HIS A 66 -7.13 -13.89 0.20
N LEU A 67 -8.18 -13.58 -0.55
CA LEU A 67 -8.66 -12.23 -0.76
C LEU A 67 -10.18 -12.21 -0.61
N LEU A 68 -10.69 -11.44 0.35
CA LEU A 68 -12.12 -11.20 0.47
C LEU A 68 -12.62 -10.34 -0.69
N LYS A 69 -13.81 -10.66 -1.19
CA LYS A 69 -14.44 -9.94 -2.30
C LYS A 69 -14.72 -8.47 -1.99
N ASP A 70 -14.90 -8.14 -0.72
CA ASP A 70 -15.26 -6.79 -0.27
C ASP A 70 -14.06 -5.90 0.09
N VAL A 71 -12.83 -6.29 -0.23
CA VAL A 71 -11.64 -5.45 0.00
C VAL A 71 -11.77 -4.06 -0.63
N PRO A 72 -12.21 -3.91 -1.89
CA PRO A 72 -12.45 -2.58 -2.46
C PRO A 72 -13.48 -1.75 -1.68
N GLY A 73 -14.54 -2.39 -1.18
CA GLY A 73 -15.56 -1.74 -0.35
C GLY A 73 -15.00 -1.28 1.00
N LEU A 74 -14.16 -2.09 1.64
CA LEU A 74 -13.48 -1.72 2.89
C LEU A 74 -12.59 -0.49 2.69
N ILE A 75 -11.84 -0.44 1.61
CA ILE A 75 -10.99 0.70 1.28
C ILE A 75 -11.85 1.93 1.00
N SER A 76 -12.85 1.80 0.13
CA SER A 76 -13.74 2.89 -0.26
C SER A 76 -14.43 3.57 0.93
N LYS A 77 -14.87 2.80 1.91
CA LYS A 77 -15.53 3.32 3.11
C LYS A 77 -14.58 4.06 4.07
N ASN A 78 -13.29 3.78 4.03
CA ASN A 78 -12.33 4.25 5.03
C ASN A 78 -11.23 5.15 4.48
N ILE A 79 -11.11 5.27 3.16
CA ILE A 79 -9.98 5.98 2.55
C ILE A 79 -9.95 7.47 2.91
N GLU A 80 -11.08 8.13 2.93
CA GLU A 80 -11.15 9.56 3.27
C GLU A 80 -10.63 9.82 4.68
N LYS A 81 -11.10 9.03 5.64
CA LYS A 81 -10.64 9.15 7.03
C LYS A 81 -9.15 8.90 7.15
N SER A 82 -8.65 7.87 6.49
CA SER A 82 -7.22 7.51 6.50
C SER A 82 -6.37 8.61 5.89
N LEU A 83 -6.83 9.23 4.82
CA LEU A 83 -6.15 10.37 4.19
C LEU A 83 -6.14 11.61 5.09
N ILE A 84 -7.25 11.91 5.76
CA ILE A 84 -7.32 13.00 6.72
C ILE A 84 -6.30 12.77 7.85
N GLU A 85 -6.27 11.58 8.44
CA GLU A 85 -5.31 11.23 9.49
C GLU A 85 -3.85 11.37 9.03
N ALA A 86 -3.56 11.01 7.78
CA ALA A 86 -2.22 11.08 7.22
C ALA A 86 -1.76 12.51 6.91
N PHE A 87 -2.64 13.35 6.40
CA PHE A 87 -2.31 14.66 5.86
C PHE A 87 -2.58 15.84 6.81
N GLN A 88 -3.46 15.66 7.79
CA GLN A 88 -3.77 16.70 8.76
C GLN A 88 -2.53 17.23 9.50
N PRO A 89 -1.58 16.39 9.96
CA PRO A 89 -0.35 16.88 10.60
C PRO A 89 0.52 17.75 9.68
N LEU A 90 0.37 17.63 8.37
CA LEU A 90 1.07 18.41 7.35
C LEU A 90 0.31 19.69 6.94
N GLY A 91 -0.86 19.92 7.49
CA GLY A 91 -1.72 21.06 7.15
C GLY A 91 -2.33 20.97 5.75
N ILE A 92 -2.41 19.78 5.17
CA ILE A 92 -2.98 19.55 3.83
C ILE A 92 -4.41 19.07 3.99
N SER A 93 -5.37 19.79 3.41
CA SER A 93 -6.81 19.48 3.43
C SER A 93 -7.44 19.49 2.04
N ASP A 94 -6.76 20.01 1.04
CA ASP A 94 -7.21 20.04 -0.35
C ASP A 94 -6.51 18.93 -1.16
N TRP A 95 -7.27 17.91 -1.51
CA TRP A 95 -6.76 16.77 -2.28
C TRP A 95 -6.32 17.15 -3.70
N ASN A 96 -6.80 18.25 -4.24
CA ASN A 96 -6.37 18.75 -5.55
C ASN A 96 -5.00 19.45 -5.51
N SER A 97 -4.49 19.76 -4.33
CA SER A 97 -3.16 20.34 -4.16
C SER A 97 -2.03 19.29 -4.18
N ILE A 98 -2.39 18.00 -4.25
CA ILE A 98 -1.45 16.88 -4.17
C ILE A 98 -1.34 16.23 -5.54
N PHE A 99 -0.12 15.85 -5.91
CA PHE A 99 0.11 14.99 -7.05
C PHE A 99 0.13 13.53 -6.58
N TRP A 100 -0.81 12.76 -7.04
CA TRP A 100 -0.96 11.34 -6.71
C TRP A 100 -0.14 10.46 -7.66
N ILE A 101 0.60 9.51 -7.10
CA ILE A 101 1.41 8.53 -7.85
C ILE A 101 0.91 7.12 -7.54
#